data_717d5b0ccad74c96174f8fd81e95ba7a
#
_entry.id   717d5b0ccad74c96174f8fd81e95ba7a
#
_cell.length_a   1.000
_cell.length_b   1.000
_cell.length_c   1.000
_cell.angle_alpha   90.00
_cell.angle_beta   90.00
_cell.angle_gamma   90.00
#
_symmetry.space_group_name_H-M   'P 1'
#
loop_
_entity.id
_entity.type
_entity.pdbx_description
1 polymer ?
#
loop_
_entity_poly.entity_id
_entity_poly.type
_entity_poly.pdbx_seq_one_letter_code
_entity_poly.pdbx_strand_id
1 'polypeptide(L)'
;MGKHTFGEQLLQGMLMLILLILVARSAGLSRQIQGTSRVINYAGIVRGCTQRVVKRELSGQTSDELISYLDAILSELQGGEGTYQLTALPDAAYQEQLSEQQTEWADMKQQIEEVRQSSDPTVRGALFDASESYYDLCDNTVSLAEAY
;
A
#
# COMPACT_ATOMS: atom_id res chain seq x y z
N MET A 1 -52.13 23.96 -20.49
CA MET A 1 -51.67 22.87 -19.60
C MET A 1 -51.60 21.61 -20.44
N GLY A 2 -50.42 21.22 -20.88
CA GLY A 2 -50.24 20.02 -21.70
C GLY A 2 -50.47 18.77 -20.86
N LYS A 3 -51.33 17.88 -21.35
CA LYS A 3 -51.49 16.51 -20.81
C LYS A 3 -50.26 15.74 -21.17
N HIS A 4 -49.32 15.60 -20.24
CA HIS A 4 -48.23 14.61 -20.39
C HIS A 4 -48.92 13.24 -20.51
N THR A 5 -48.66 12.54 -21.61
CA THR A 5 -49.23 11.21 -21.82
C THR A 5 -48.56 10.24 -20.85
N PHE A 6 -49.24 9.20 -20.42
CA PHE A 6 -48.74 8.17 -19.51
C PHE A 6 -47.37 7.61 -19.99
N GLY A 7 -47.15 7.54 -21.31
CA GLY A 7 -45.89 7.13 -21.91
C GLY A 7 -44.72 8.10 -21.64
N GLU A 8 -44.98 9.42 -21.62
CA GLU A 8 -43.93 10.43 -21.31
C GLU A 8 -43.52 10.36 -19.83
N GLN A 9 -44.46 10.14 -18.93
CA GLN A 9 -44.16 9.96 -17.51
C GLN A 9 -43.35 8.68 -17.24
N LEU A 10 -43.66 7.58 -17.93
CA LEU A 10 -42.98 6.32 -17.85
C LEU A 10 -41.54 6.41 -18.40
N LEU A 11 -41.38 7.09 -19.53
CA LEU A 11 -40.08 7.38 -20.12
C LEU A 11 -39.20 8.26 -19.19
N GLN A 12 -39.79 9.30 -18.62
CA GLN A 12 -39.11 10.19 -17.67
C GLN A 12 -38.69 9.46 -16.40
N GLY A 13 -39.54 8.59 -15.86
CA GLY A 13 -39.24 7.74 -14.70
C GLY A 13 -38.08 6.77 -15.00
N MET A 14 -38.10 6.14 -16.17
CA MET A 14 -37.04 5.23 -16.59
C MET A 14 -35.69 5.95 -16.76
N LEU A 15 -35.72 7.17 -17.33
CA LEU A 15 -34.51 7.99 -17.52
C LEU A 15 -33.90 8.41 -16.17
N MET A 16 -34.73 8.78 -15.21
CA MET A 16 -34.31 9.10 -13.83
C MET A 16 -33.69 7.88 -13.13
N LEU A 17 -34.29 6.70 -13.29
CA LEU A 17 -33.74 5.46 -12.73
C LEU A 17 -32.37 5.14 -13.29
N ILE A 18 -32.21 5.23 -14.62
CA ILE A 18 -30.90 5.03 -15.29
C ILE A 18 -29.87 6.02 -14.77
N LEU A 19 -30.23 7.31 -14.63
CA LEU A 19 -29.33 8.33 -14.10
C LEU A 19 -28.89 8.00 -12.67
N LEU A 20 -29.80 7.58 -11.80
CA LEU A 20 -29.49 7.18 -10.42
C LEU A 20 -28.54 5.99 -10.37
N ILE A 21 -28.74 5.00 -11.25
CA ILE A 21 -27.83 3.83 -11.35
C ILE A 21 -26.45 4.28 -11.82
N LEU A 22 -26.36 5.15 -12.80
CA LEU A 22 -25.08 5.68 -13.29
C LEU A 22 -24.33 6.48 -12.22
N VAL A 23 -25.03 7.31 -11.46
CA VAL A 23 -24.44 8.09 -10.36
C VAL A 23 -23.93 7.14 -9.25
N ALA A 24 -24.71 6.14 -8.87
CA ALA A 24 -24.30 5.15 -7.87
C ALA A 24 -23.07 4.36 -8.30
N ARG A 25 -23.02 3.92 -9.57
CA ARG A 25 -21.86 3.24 -10.15
C ARG A 25 -20.62 4.14 -10.18
N SER A 26 -20.78 5.39 -10.61
CA SER A 26 -19.69 6.38 -10.63
C SER A 26 -19.12 6.64 -9.24
N ALA A 27 -19.97 6.76 -8.22
CA ALA A 27 -19.52 6.93 -6.84
C ALA A 27 -18.77 5.68 -6.30
N GLY A 28 -19.20 4.48 -6.68
CA GLY A 28 -18.50 3.23 -6.34
C GLY A 28 -17.11 3.16 -6.94
N LEU A 29 -16.99 3.42 -8.24
CA LEU A 29 -15.69 3.44 -8.95
C LEU A 29 -14.74 4.51 -8.36
N SER A 30 -15.25 5.70 -8.03
CA SER A 30 -14.43 6.75 -7.43
C SER A 30 -13.83 6.33 -6.08
N ARG A 31 -14.59 5.63 -5.25
CA ARG A 31 -14.10 5.11 -3.96
C ARG A 31 -13.04 4.02 -4.15
N GLN A 32 -13.22 3.14 -5.11
CA GLN A 32 -12.25 2.10 -5.43
C GLN A 32 -10.93 2.72 -5.89
N ILE A 33 -10.95 3.67 -6.83
CA ILE A 33 -9.76 4.38 -7.31
C ILE A 33 -9.04 5.09 -6.15
N GLN A 34 -9.77 5.74 -5.25
CA GLN A 34 -9.16 6.41 -4.10
C GLN A 34 -8.50 5.41 -3.13
N GLY A 35 -9.11 4.24 -2.91
CA GLY A 35 -8.56 3.17 -2.10
C GLY A 35 -7.24 2.65 -2.68
N THR A 36 -7.23 2.29 -3.96
CA THR A 36 -6.04 1.79 -4.67
C THR A 36 -4.92 2.84 -4.70
N SER A 37 -5.23 4.11 -5.01
CA SER A 37 -4.22 5.17 -5.01
C SER A 37 -3.57 5.38 -3.65
N ARG A 38 -4.32 5.17 -2.56
CA ARG A 38 -3.78 5.24 -1.20
C ARG A 38 -2.83 4.07 -0.93
N VAL A 39 -3.19 2.85 -1.34
CA VAL A 39 -2.34 1.67 -1.23
C VAL A 39 -1.02 1.88 -1.98
N ILE A 40 -1.06 2.34 -3.23
CA ILE A 40 0.12 2.65 -4.04
C ILE A 40 1.03 3.67 -3.32
N ASN A 41 0.44 4.74 -2.79
CA ASN A 41 1.19 5.77 -2.06
C ASN A 41 1.90 5.19 -0.83
N TYR A 42 1.20 4.39 -0.01
CA TYR A 42 1.78 3.80 1.20
C TYR A 42 2.79 2.70 0.90
N ALA A 43 2.61 1.91 -0.14
CA ALA A 43 3.64 0.97 -0.63
C ALA A 43 4.91 1.73 -1.05
N GLY A 44 4.77 2.87 -1.72
CA GLY A 44 5.90 3.77 -2.03
C GLY A 44 6.56 4.38 -0.79
N ILE A 45 5.78 4.70 0.25
CA ILE A 45 6.30 5.16 1.55
C ILE A 45 7.13 4.06 2.21
N VAL A 46 6.69 2.79 2.17
CA VAL A 46 7.47 1.66 2.70
C VAL A 46 8.84 1.62 2.05
N ARG A 47 8.89 1.65 0.70
CA ARG A 47 10.14 1.66 -0.07
C ARG A 47 11.09 2.78 0.39
N GLY A 48 10.61 4.01 0.45
CA GLY A 48 11.45 5.16 0.81
C GLY A 48 11.85 5.20 2.28
N CYS A 49 10.93 4.86 3.19
CA CYS A 49 11.21 4.85 4.62
C CYS A 49 12.17 3.73 5.04
N THR A 50 12.12 2.56 4.40
CA THR A 50 13.06 1.48 4.67
C THR A 50 14.49 1.92 4.36
N GLN A 51 14.73 2.54 3.21
CA GLN A 51 16.05 3.10 2.88
C GLN A 51 16.51 4.15 3.91
N ARG A 52 15.57 4.94 4.41
CA ARG A 52 15.87 5.92 5.47
C ARG A 52 16.25 5.24 6.79
N VAL A 53 15.55 4.16 7.18
CA VAL A 53 15.89 3.36 8.36
C VAL A 53 17.31 2.84 8.24
N VAL A 54 17.63 2.11 7.16
CA VAL A 54 18.94 1.50 6.96
C VAL A 54 20.05 2.56 6.95
N LYS A 55 19.87 3.67 6.25
CA LYS A 55 20.84 4.79 6.23
C LYS A 55 21.10 5.32 7.64
N ARG A 56 20.07 5.48 8.48
CA ARG A 56 20.23 5.96 9.86
C ARG A 56 20.98 4.94 10.72
N GLU A 57 20.56 3.68 10.68
CA GLU A 57 21.19 2.60 11.44
C GLU A 57 22.68 2.42 11.06
N LEU A 58 22.97 2.44 9.77
CA LEU A 58 24.35 2.46 9.29
C LEU A 58 25.15 3.71 9.68
N SER A 59 24.50 4.80 10.04
CA SER A 59 25.13 6.02 10.57
C SER A 59 25.19 6.03 12.11
N GLY A 60 24.81 4.93 12.79
CA GLY A 60 24.79 4.83 14.24
C GLY A 60 23.61 5.57 14.92
N GLN A 61 22.54 5.85 14.16
CA GLN A 61 21.33 6.49 14.68
C GLN A 61 20.19 5.48 14.71
N THR A 62 19.56 5.26 15.85
CA THR A 62 18.42 4.37 15.98
C THR A 62 17.18 4.90 15.25
N SER A 63 16.33 3.99 14.78
CA SER A 63 15.17 4.29 13.94
C SER A 63 13.87 3.61 14.41
N ASP A 64 13.74 3.32 15.73
CA ASP A 64 12.66 2.53 16.28
C ASP A 64 11.25 3.08 15.95
N GLU A 65 11.09 4.41 15.93
CA GLU A 65 9.83 5.05 15.53
C GLU A 65 9.50 4.79 14.05
N LEU A 66 10.51 4.82 13.16
CA LEU A 66 10.31 4.54 11.74
C LEU A 66 10.04 3.05 11.51
N ILE A 67 10.70 2.17 12.26
CA ILE A 67 10.46 0.73 12.20
C ILE A 67 9.01 0.42 12.61
N SER A 68 8.55 0.97 13.74
CA SER A 68 7.16 0.81 14.21
C SER A 68 6.14 1.37 13.21
N TYR A 69 6.47 2.49 12.55
CA TYR A 69 5.65 3.08 11.52
C TYR A 69 5.54 2.18 10.29
N LEU A 70 6.65 1.57 9.85
CA LEU A 70 6.66 0.62 8.73
C LEU A 70 5.92 -0.67 9.06
N ASP A 71 6.09 -1.21 10.27
CA ASP A 71 5.34 -2.38 10.74
C ASP A 71 3.82 -2.15 10.67
N ALA A 72 3.36 -0.98 11.10
CA ALA A 72 1.94 -0.62 11.05
C ALA A 72 1.42 -0.50 9.61
N ILE A 73 2.19 0.11 8.70
CA ILE A 73 1.79 0.22 7.29
C ILE A 73 1.73 -1.15 6.63
N LEU A 74 2.76 -1.98 6.79
CA LEU A 74 2.83 -3.31 6.18
C LEU A 74 1.69 -4.22 6.67
N SER A 75 1.37 -4.17 7.96
CA SER A 75 0.22 -4.87 8.54
C SER A 75 -1.10 -4.40 7.93
N GLU A 76 -1.27 -3.09 7.75
CA GLU A 76 -2.51 -2.52 7.22
C GLU A 76 -2.66 -2.74 5.71
N LEU A 77 -1.55 -2.76 4.94
CA LEU A 77 -1.57 -3.13 3.52
C LEU A 77 -2.08 -4.56 3.30
N GLN A 78 -1.78 -5.47 4.24
CA GLN A 78 -2.23 -6.86 4.18
C GLN A 78 -3.67 -7.02 4.67
N GLY A 79 -4.00 -6.44 5.83
CA GLY A 79 -5.28 -6.65 6.52
C GLY A 79 -6.38 -5.68 6.13
N GLY A 80 -6.04 -4.52 5.58
CA GLY A 80 -7.00 -3.46 5.21
C GLY A 80 -7.66 -2.75 6.39
N GLU A 81 -7.18 -2.98 7.62
CA GLU A 81 -7.72 -2.39 8.85
C GLU A 81 -6.62 -1.66 9.63
N GLY A 82 -6.84 -0.39 9.95
CA GLY A 82 -5.88 0.38 10.76
C GLY A 82 -6.03 1.89 10.64
N THR A 83 -5.01 2.60 11.08
CA THR A 83 -4.98 4.06 11.20
C THR A 83 -4.92 4.77 9.84
N TYR A 84 -4.31 4.13 8.85
CA TYR A 84 -4.08 4.74 7.53
C TYR A 84 -5.22 4.52 6.56
N GLN A 85 -6.25 3.76 6.96
CA GLN A 85 -7.45 3.45 6.17
C GLN A 85 -7.09 2.87 4.79
N LEU A 86 -6.16 1.91 4.78
CA LEU A 86 -5.76 1.20 3.58
C LEU A 86 -6.81 0.12 3.25
N THR A 87 -6.95 -0.17 1.98
CA THR A 87 -7.84 -1.24 1.50
C THR A 87 -6.96 -2.42 1.10
N ALA A 88 -7.20 -3.60 1.68
CA ALA A 88 -6.53 -4.79 1.20
C ALA A 88 -6.90 -5.06 -0.26
N LEU A 89 -5.90 -5.07 -1.16
CA LEU A 89 -6.13 -5.43 -2.55
C LEU A 89 -6.25 -6.95 -2.67
N PRO A 90 -7.34 -7.49 -3.27
CA PRO A 90 -7.57 -8.93 -3.32
C PRO A 90 -6.78 -9.65 -4.44
N ASP A 91 -5.90 -8.94 -5.15
CA ASP A 91 -5.06 -9.51 -6.19
C ASP A 91 -4.06 -10.52 -5.60
N ALA A 92 -4.02 -11.75 -6.13
CA ALA A 92 -3.22 -12.83 -5.59
C ALA A 92 -1.71 -12.57 -5.73
N ALA A 93 -1.27 -12.01 -6.85
CA ALA A 93 0.13 -11.72 -7.09
C ALA A 93 0.62 -10.59 -6.15
N TYR A 94 -0.21 -9.56 -5.95
CA TYR A 94 0.06 -8.51 -4.99
C TYR A 94 0.17 -9.05 -3.55
N GLN A 95 -0.75 -9.92 -3.13
CA GLN A 95 -0.75 -10.49 -1.78
C GLN A 95 0.45 -11.41 -1.52
N GLU A 96 0.85 -12.21 -2.51
CA GLU A 96 2.05 -13.04 -2.45
C GLU A 96 3.32 -12.17 -2.30
N GLN A 97 3.45 -11.14 -3.15
CA GLN A 97 4.58 -10.21 -3.12
C GLN A 97 4.65 -9.43 -1.79
N LEU A 98 3.50 -9.01 -1.26
CA LEU A 98 3.42 -8.34 0.03
C LEU A 98 3.82 -9.26 1.20
N SER A 99 3.45 -10.55 1.13
CA SER A 99 3.85 -11.54 2.15
C SER A 99 5.36 -11.77 2.13
N GLU A 100 5.97 -11.87 0.96
CA GLU A 100 7.43 -11.94 0.80
C GLU A 100 8.09 -10.69 1.37
N GLN A 101 7.57 -9.51 1.04
CA GLN A 101 8.06 -8.23 1.55
C GLN A 101 8.02 -8.15 3.09
N GLN A 102 6.99 -8.69 3.73
CA GLN A 102 6.91 -8.74 5.19
C GLN A 102 7.95 -9.69 5.80
N THR A 103 8.21 -10.82 5.14
CA THR A 103 9.23 -11.78 5.58
C THR A 103 10.62 -11.15 5.50
N GLU A 104 10.97 -10.57 4.37
CA GLU A 104 12.26 -9.90 4.19
C GLU A 104 12.43 -8.69 5.13
N TRP A 105 11.35 -7.98 5.43
CA TRP A 105 11.37 -6.90 6.42
C TRP A 105 11.67 -7.43 7.84
N ALA A 106 11.13 -8.58 8.21
CA ALA A 106 11.41 -9.20 9.49
C ALA A 106 12.88 -9.62 9.61
N ASP A 107 13.46 -10.19 8.55
CA ASP A 107 14.87 -10.56 8.49
C ASP A 107 15.77 -9.31 8.53
N MET A 108 15.41 -8.26 7.83
CA MET A 108 16.14 -6.99 7.87
C MET A 108 16.15 -6.35 9.26
N LYS A 109 15.06 -6.46 10.02
CA LYS A 109 15.02 -6.00 11.42
C LYS A 109 16.03 -6.76 12.30
N GLN A 110 16.23 -8.06 12.06
CA GLN A 110 17.25 -8.83 12.78
C GLN A 110 18.65 -8.34 12.41
N GLN A 111 18.93 -8.08 11.14
CA GLN A 111 20.22 -7.53 10.70
C GLN A 111 20.46 -6.11 11.28
N ILE A 112 19.42 -5.29 11.44
CA ILE A 112 19.52 -4.01 12.12
C ILE A 112 19.99 -4.20 13.58
N GLU A 113 19.44 -5.15 14.30
CA GLU A 113 19.88 -5.47 15.67
C GLU A 113 21.33 -5.97 15.72
N GLU A 114 21.76 -6.77 14.74
CA GLU A 114 23.15 -7.20 14.62
C GLU A 114 24.09 -6.01 14.36
N VAL A 115 23.73 -5.07 13.50
CA VAL A 115 24.50 -3.84 13.26
C VAL A 115 24.60 -2.97 14.52
N ARG A 116 23.55 -2.89 15.32
CA ARG A 116 23.56 -2.14 16.60
C ARG A 116 24.53 -2.75 17.61
N GLN A 117 24.74 -4.07 17.56
CA GLN A 117 25.57 -4.82 18.51
C GLN A 117 27.00 -5.06 18.01
N SER A 118 27.27 -4.85 16.72
CA SER A 118 28.53 -5.16 16.07
C SER A 118 29.16 -3.94 15.42
N SER A 119 30.48 -3.81 15.55
CA SER A 119 31.28 -2.85 14.79
C SER A 119 31.89 -3.46 13.52
N ASP A 120 31.55 -4.73 13.19
CA ASP A 120 32.10 -5.44 12.04
C ASP A 120 31.57 -4.81 10.73
N PRO A 121 32.49 -4.36 9.83
CA PRO A 121 32.09 -3.82 8.53
C PRO A 121 31.32 -4.84 7.67
N THR A 122 31.53 -6.13 7.86
CA THR A 122 30.85 -7.21 7.09
C THR A 122 29.35 -7.24 7.41
N VAL A 123 29.00 -7.11 8.71
CA VAL A 123 27.59 -7.06 9.16
C VAL A 123 26.89 -5.82 8.58
N ARG A 124 27.59 -4.70 8.55
CA ARG A 124 27.07 -3.43 7.96
C ARG A 124 26.90 -3.56 6.45
N GLY A 125 27.82 -4.21 5.77
CA GLY A 125 27.72 -4.51 4.34
C GLY A 125 26.52 -5.40 4.02
N ALA A 126 26.29 -6.45 4.82
CA ALA A 126 25.15 -7.34 4.65
C ALA A 126 23.80 -6.59 4.77
N LEU A 127 23.64 -5.71 5.76
CA LEU A 127 22.42 -4.88 5.89
C LEU A 127 22.27 -3.94 4.69
N PHE A 128 23.34 -3.37 4.17
CA PHE A 128 23.28 -2.53 2.97
C PHE A 128 22.80 -3.35 1.77
N ASP A 129 23.39 -4.51 1.49
CA ASP A 129 23.04 -5.37 0.37
C ASP A 129 21.59 -5.89 0.48
N ALA A 130 21.15 -6.27 1.69
CA ALA A 130 19.77 -6.64 1.96
C ALA A 130 18.81 -5.48 1.66
N SER A 131 19.19 -4.24 1.98
CA SER A 131 18.35 -3.06 1.71
C SER A 131 18.15 -2.78 0.23
N GLU A 132 19.16 -3.06 -0.61
CA GLU A 132 19.04 -2.91 -2.07
C GLU A 132 18.08 -3.98 -2.64
N SER A 133 18.22 -5.24 -2.22
CA SER A 133 17.28 -6.31 -2.60
C SER A 133 15.85 -6.01 -2.14
N TYR A 134 15.69 -5.51 -0.93
CA TYR A 134 14.39 -5.11 -0.39
C TYR A 134 13.77 -3.93 -1.16
N TYR A 135 14.60 -3.01 -1.65
CA TYR A 135 14.13 -1.90 -2.48
C TYR A 135 13.46 -2.41 -3.77
N ASP A 136 14.10 -3.36 -4.46
CA ASP A 136 13.57 -3.97 -5.68
C ASP A 136 12.25 -4.72 -5.39
N LEU A 137 12.19 -5.43 -4.25
CA LEU A 137 10.98 -6.11 -3.80
C LEU A 137 9.83 -5.13 -3.57
N CYS A 138 10.09 -4.00 -2.91
CA CYS A 138 9.12 -2.93 -2.71
C CYS A 138 8.66 -2.33 -4.04
N ASP A 139 9.56 -2.13 -5.00
CA ASP A 139 9.24 -1.57 -6.32
C ASP A 139 8.29 -2.49 -7.10
N ASN A 140 8.52 -3.80 -7.03
CA ASN A 140 7.62 -4.81 -7.58
C ASN A 140 6.24 -4.76 -6.91
N THR A 141 6.17 -4.62 -5.58
CA THR A 141 4.90 -4.50 -4.85
C THR A 141 4.11 -3.27 -5.30
N VAL A 142 4.78 -2.12 -5.47
CA VAL A 142 4.16 -0.90 -6.01
C VAL A 142 3.61 -1.14 -7.40
N SER A 143 4.41 -1.74 -8.29
CA SER A 143 4.03 -2.04 -9.67
C SER A 143 2.80 -2.94 -9.77
N LEU A 144 2.70 -3.96 -8.90
CA LEU A 144 1.52 -4.83 -8.83
C LEU A 144 0.28 -4.09 -8.32
N ALA A 145 0.44 -3.18 -7.36
CA ALA A 145 -0.67 -2.34 -6.90
C ALA A 145 -1.14 -1.35 -7.98
N GLU A 146 -0.23 -0.83 -8.82
CA GLU A 146 -0.56 0.05 -9.95
C GLU A 146 -1.28 -0.69 -11.09
N ALA A 147 -1.00 -1.98 -11.26
CA ALA A 147 -1.61 -2.80 -12.29
C ALA A 147 -3.04 -3.27 -11.94
N TYR A 148 -3.43 -3.20 -10.66
CA TYR A 148 -4.76 -3.55 -10.16
C TYR A 148 -5.79 -2.46 -10.44
#